data_eedabbf5e14f126daad792cbaca17c22
#
_entry.id   eedabbf5e14f126daad792cbaca17c22
#
_cell.length_a   1.000
_cell.length_b   1.000
_cell.length_c   1.000
_cell.angle_alpha   90.00
_cell.angle_beta   90.00
_cell.angle_gamma   90.00
#
_symmetry.space_group_name_H-M   'P 1'
#
loop_
_entity.id
_entity.type
_entity.pdbx_description
1 polymer ?
#
loop_
_entity_poly.entity_id
_entity_poly.type
_entity_poly.pdbx_seq_one_letter_code
_entity_poly.pdbx_strand_id
1 'polypeptide(L)'
;MKRNRKPKWLRAKLPSGPGYRQVQSIVDDNQLHTVCESARCPNLGECWSRGTATLMILGEVCTRTCSFCAVQSGKPPELDLGEPARVAEAVAKMNLKHCVLTSVARDDLKDGGAKVWANVIRSVRHRNPGVAIEVLTPDFQGDLASLDLVLDANPDIFNHNLETVERLQQPIRKSATYERTLSVLSHAKSRGFTTKSGIMLGIGEEEDEIGQAIRDLAKVGVNILTIGQYLQPTPSHAPIDRWAPPEEFEAWKEFALSIGIEVVESGPLVRSSYHAEEQSERFGVEEAASA
;
A
#
# COMPACT_ATOMS: atom_id res chain seq x y z
N MET A 1 -12.30 -31.35 -3.11
CA MET A 1 -11.78 -30.10 -3.67
C MET A 1 -10.29 -30.32 -4.04
N LYS A 2 -9.91 -30.21 -5.32
CA LYS A 2 -8.49 -30.23 -5.70
C LYS A 2 -7.86 -28.98 -5.09
N ARG A 3 -6.87 -29.11 -4.19
CA ARG A 3 -6.03 -28.00 -3.76
C ARG A 3 -5.42 -27.39 -5.00
N ASN A 4 -5.80 -26.15 -5.33
CA ASN A 4 -5.22 -25.39 -6.45
C ASN A 4 -3.76 -25.12 -6.08
N ARG A 5 -2.84 -25.97 -6.57
CA ARG A 5 -1.41 -25.88 -6.20
C ARG A 5 -0.85 -24.56 -6.71
N LYS A 6 -0.19 -23.84 -5.80
CA LYS A 6 0.54 -22.62 -6.13
C LYS A 6 1.49 -22.83 -7.31
N PRO A 7 1.39 -22.08 -8.41
CA PRO A 7 2.23 -22.22 -9.60
C PRO A 7 3.70 -21.92 -9.32
N LYS A 8 4.59 -22.35 -10.23
CA LYS A 8 6.04 -22.16 -10.05
C LYS A 8 6.48 -20.69 -10.07
N TRP A 9 5.77 -19.83 -10.82
CA TRP A 9 6.07 -18.40 -10.95
C TRP A 9 5.71 -17.58 -9.69
N LEU A 10 5.01 -18.15 -8.73
CA LEU A 10 4.67 -17.52 -7.44
C LEU A 10 5.66 -17.92 -6.32
N ARG A 11 6.85 -18.37 -6.64
CA ARG A 11 7.88 -18.69 -5.65
C ARG A 11 8.57 -17.42 -5.19
N ALA A 12 8.53 -17.14 -3.87
CA ALA A 12 9.27 -16.07 -3.24
C ALA A 12 10.60 -16.56 -2.68
N LYS A 13 11.56 -15.66 -2.54
CA LYS A 13 12.83 -15.94 -1.86
C LYS A 13 12.61 -16.06 -0.35
N LEU A 14 13.30 -17.00 0.29
CA LEU A 14 13.26 -17.11 1.75
C LEU A 14 13.98 -15.92 2.40
N PRO A 15 13.43 -15.41 3.52
CA PRO A 15 14.07 -14.36 4.32
C PRO A 15 15.46 -14.83 4.78
N SER A 16 16.52 -14.10 4.42
CA SER A 16 17.88 -14.44 4.84
C SER A 16 18.84 -13.26 4.63
N GLY A 17 20.00 -13.32 5.30
CA GLY A 17 21.09 -12.38 5.10
C GLY A 17 21.22 -11.27 6.13
N PRO A 18 22.30 -10.48 6.08
CA PRO A 18 22.57 -9.41 7.06
C PRO A 18 21.57 -8.25 6.95
N GLY A 19 21.19 -7.81 5.76
CA GLY A 19 20.20 -6.75 5.55
C GLY A 19 18.84 -7.09 6.17
N TYR A 20 18.36 -8.32 5.98
CA TYR A 20 17.14 -8.79 6.62
C TYR A 20 17.20 -8.65 8.15
N ARG A 21 18.29 -9.15 8.79
CA ARG A 21 18.46 -9.07 10.25
C ARG A 21 18.56 -7.63 10.75
N GLN A 22 19.20 -6.77 9.99
CA GLN A 22 19.30 -5.34 10.33
C GLN A 22 17.93 -4.67 10.35
N VAL A 23 17.11 -4.86 9.30
CA VAL A 23 15.74 -4.30 9.26
C VAL A 23 14.90 -4.86 10.39
N GLN A 24 14.96 -6.17 10.65
CA GLN A 24 14.25 -6.81 11.75
C GLN A 24 14.62 -6.17 13.10
N SER A 25 15.93 -6.05 13.41
CA SER A 25 16.38 -5.41 14.66
C SER A 25 15.89 -3.96 14.77
N ILE A 26 15.91 -3.17 13.68
CA ILE A 26 15.42 -1.80 13.71
C ILE A 26 13.92 -1.73 14.01
N VAL A 27 13.13 -2.61 13.41
CA VAL A 27 11.68 -2.70 13.64
C VAL A 27 11.39 -3.08 15.09
N ASP A 28 12.04 -4.13 15.60
CA ASP A 28 11.87 -4.64 16.97
C ASP A 28 12.32 -3.62 18.02
N ASP A 29 13.52 -3.06 17.87
CA ASP A 29 14.12 -2.10 18.82
C ASP A 29 13.32 -0.79 18.92
N ASN A 30 12.62 -0.40 17.85
CA ASN A 30 11.77 0.79 17.85
C ASN A 30 10.29 0.46 18.12
N GLN A 31 9.95 -0.78 18.44
CA GLN A 31 8.57 -1.23 18.73
C GLN A 31 7.60 -0.80 17.61
N LEU A 32 7.98 -1.05 16.36
CA LEU A 32 7.20 -0.71 15.18
C LEU A 32 6.53 -1.94 14.59
N HIS A 33 5.51 -1.68 13.79
CA HIS A 33 4.81 -2.69 13.02
C HIS A 33 5.12 -2.53 11.54
N THR A 34 5.10 -3.66 10.81
CA THR A 34 5.24 -3.63 9.34
C THR A 34 4.08 -4.39 8.70
N VAL A 35 3.56 -3.84 7.60
CA VAL A 35 2.59 -4.60 6.80
C VAL A 35 3.24 -5.82 6.15
N CYS A 36 4.56 -5.81 5.99
CA CYS A 36 5.31 -6.95 5.46
C CYS A 36 5.12 -8.21 6.31
N GLU A 37 5.12 -8.07 7.64
CA GLU A 37 4.86 -9.16 8.59
C GLU A 37 3.36 -9.41 8.75
N SER A 38 2.61 -8.38 9.11
CA SER A 38 1.17 -8.49 9.41
C SER A 38 0.36 -9.03 8.23
N ALA A 39 0.68 -8.63 6.99
CA ALA A 39 0.04 -9.13 5.78
C ALA A 39 0.68 -10.40 5.21
N ARG A 40 1.71 -10.97 5.86
CA ARG A 40 2.45 -12.16 5.38
C ARG A 40 2.95 -11.99 3.95
N CYS A 41 3.58 -10.85 3.68
CA CYS A 41 4.02 -10.46 2.35
C CYS A 41 5.03 -11.48 1.77
N PRO A 42 4.85 -11.99 0.54
CA PRO A 42 5.78 -12.93 -0.07
C PRO A 42 7.14 -12.31 -0.36
N ASN A 43 7.22 -10.99 -0.49
CA ASN A 43 8.44 -10.25 -0.84
C ASN A 43 9.25 -9.82 0.40
N LEU A 44 8.78 -10.09 1.63
CA LEU A 44 9.43 -9.68 2.86
C LEU A 44 10.94 -9.99 2.86
N GLY A 45 11.31 -11.23 2.50
CA GLY A 45 12.71 -11.65 2.46
C GLY A 45 13.56 -10.86 1.45
N GLU A 46 13.01 -10.48 0.32
CA GLU A 46 13.69 -9.68 -0.70
C GLU A 46 13.80 -8.22 -0.28
N CYS A 47 12.68 -7.59 0.08
CA CYS A 47 12.63 -6.18 0.46
C CYS A 47 13.54 -5.90 1.68
N TRP A 48 13.44 -6.70 2.72
CA TRP A 48 14.28 -6.52 3.92
C TRP A 48 15.76 -6.80 3.67
N SER A 49 16.09 -7.71 2.75
CA SER A 49 17.47 -7.92 2.34
C SER A 49 18.06 -6.72 1.57
N ARG A 50 17.20 -5.92 0.93
CA ARG A 50 17.54 -4.64 0.28
C ARG A 50 17.51 -3.46 1.28
N GLY A 51 17.15 -3.68 2.53
CA GLY A 51 17.06 -2.65 3.56
C GLY A 51 15.75 -1.86 3.56
N THR A 52 14.70 -2.32 2.83
CA THR A 52 13.41 -1.62 2.70
C THR A 52 12.29 -2.35 3.43
N ALA A 53 11.41 -1.60 4.10
CA ALA A 53 10.20 -2.11 4.74
C ALA A 53 9.06 -1.09 4.61
N THR A 54 7.82 -1.57 4.57
CA THR A 54 6.64 -0.70 4.64
C THR A 54 6.20 -0.63 6.10
N LEU A 55 6.40 0.54 6.71
CA LEU A 55 6.07 0.77 8.11
C LEU A 55 4.55 0.97 8.27
N MET A 56 3.97 0.30 9.27
CA MET A 56 2.54 0.37 9.56
C MET A 56 2.32 1.13 10.86
N ILE A 57 1.59 2.23 10.78
CA ILE A 57 1.30 3.13 11.90
C ILE A 57 -0.11 2.93 12.46
N LEU A 58 -0.42 3.60 13.56
CA LEU A 58 -1.70 3.51 14.29
C LEU A 58 -1.92 2.13 14.96
N GLY A 59 -0.83 1.39 15.20
CA GLY A 59 -0.83 0.08 15.80
C GLY A 59 -1.04 -1.06 14.81
N GLU A 60 -1.43 -2.24 15.32
CA GLU A 60 -1.53 -3.49 14.55
C GLU A 60 -2.97 -4.05 14.44
N VAL A 61 -3.96 -3.41 15.09
CA VAL A 61 -5.36 -3.86 15.08
C VAL A 61 -6.21 -2.92 14.25
N CYS A 62 -6.80 -3.46 13.17
CA CYS A 62 -7.66 -2.72 12.26
C CYS A 62 -9.12 -2.78 12.69
N THR A 63 -9.87 -1.68 12.57
CA THR A 63 -11.33 -1.67 12.80
C THR A 63 -12.13 -2.34 11.68
N ARG A 64 -11.51 -2.60 10.51
CA ARG A 64 -12.15 -3.19 9.32
C ARG A 64 -11.79 -4.67 9.16
N THR A 65 -12.68 -5.40 8.49
CA THR A 65 -12.59 -6.85 8.28
C THR A 65 -12.56 -7.20 6.79
N CYS A 66 -11.60 -6.65 6.04
CA CYS A 66 -11.44 -6.99 4.63
C CYS A 66 -11.09 -8.47 4.49
N SER A 67 -11.85 -9.22 3.67
CA SER A 67 -11.73 -10.68 3.59
C SER A 67 -10.44 -11.19 2.95
N PHE A 68 -9.65 -10.31 2.34
CA PHE A 68 -8.33 -10.63 1.76
C PHE A 68 -7.15 -10.31 2.68
N CYS A 69 -7.37 -9.53 3.74
CA CYS A 69 -6.30 -8.93 4.54
C CYS A 69 -5.99 -9.76 5.78
N ALA A 70 -4.70 -10.05 6.01
CA ALA A 70 -4.24 -10.81 7.17
C ALA A 70 -3.97 -9.97 8.41
N VAL A 71 -4.07 -8.64 8.32
CA VAL A 71 -3.94 -7.74 9.48
C VAL A 71 -5.05 -8.06 10.50
N GLN A 72 -4.68 -8.10 11.76
CA GLN A 72 -5.62 -8.43 12.84
C GLN A 72 -6.77 -7.40 12.88
N SER A 73 -8.01 -7.89 12.92
CA SER A 73 -9.20 -7.05 13.06
C SER A 73 -9.74 -7.09 14.48
N GLY A 74 -10.24 -5.94 14.97
CA GLY A 74 -10.79 -5.88 16.31
C GLY A 74 -10.93 -4.45 16.84
N LYS A 75 -10.95 -4.34 18.17
CA LYS A 75 -10.93 -3.04 18.85
C LYS A 75 -9.46 -2.64 19.07
N PRO A 76 -8.98 -1.57 18.41
CA PRO A 76 -7.61 -1.12 18.59
C PRO A 76 -7.34 -0.61 20.00
N PRO A 77 -6.08 -0.67 20.46
CA PRO A 77 -5.68 -0.03 21.71
C PRO A 77 -5.70 1.51 21.60
N GLU A 78 -5.40 2.18 22.70
CA GLU A 78 -5.18 3.63 22.74
C GLU A 78 -4.05 4.04 21.78
N LEU A 79 -4.09 5.32 21.35
CA LEU A 79 -3.07 5.87 20.48
C LEU A 79 -1.72 5.99 21.18
N ASP A 80 -0.68 5.54 20.51
CA ASP A 80 0.68 5.74 20.96
C ASP A 80 1.23 7.08 20.45
N LEU A 81 1.28 8.07 21.33
CA LEU A 81 1.78 9.41 21.00
C LEU A 81 3.28 9.45 20.69
N GLY A 82 4.04 8.42 21.05
CA GLY A 82 5.47 8.28 20.75
C GLY A 82 5.76 7.66 19.38
N GLU A 83 4.77 7.06 18.72
CA GLU A 83 4.93 6.38 17.43
C GLU A 83 5.56 7.28 16.34
N PRO A 84 5.13 8.56 16.13
CA PRO A 84 5.73 9.41 15.10
C PRO A 84 7.24 9.59 15.21
N ALA A 85 7.75 9.76 16.43
CA ALA A 85 9.19 9.93 16.66
C ALA A 85 9.97 8.62 16.42
N ARG A 86 9.41 7.48 16.82
CA ARG A 86 10.05 6.17 16.61
C ARG A 86 10.07 5.79 15.12
N VAL A 87 8.99 6.08 14.38
CA VAL A 87 8.95 5.89 12.92
C VAL A 87 10.04 6.72 12.25
N ALA A 88 10.15 8.00 12.59
CA ALA A 88 11.16 8.90 12.03
C ALA A 88 12.60 8.42 12.32
N GLU A 89 12.85 7.91 13.52
CA GLU A 89 14.17 7.37 13.91
C GLU A 89 14.46 6.04 13.18
N ALA A 90 13.47 5.17 12.97
CA ALA A 90 13.64 3.93 12.22
C ALA A 90 13.99 4.21 10.75
N VAL A 91 13.32 5.18 10.12
CA VAL A 91 13.64 5.62 8.74
C VAL A 91 15.08 6.08 8.65
N ALA A 92 15.58 6.86 9.65
CA ALA A 92 16.96 7.29 9.71
C ALA A 92 17.95 6.12 9.85
N LYS A 93 17.66 5.17 10.76
CA LYS A 93 18.49 3.98 10.98
C LYS A 93 18.55 3.05 9.77
N MET A 94 17.44 2.95 9.02
CA MET A 94 17.39 2.19 7.77
C MET A 94 18.08 2.93 6.61
N ASN A 95 18.38 4.22 6.76
CA ASN A 95 18.94 5.08 5.72
C ASN A 95 18.14 5.04 4.42
N LEU A 96 16.82 5.15 4.54
CA LEU A 96 15.93 5.07 3.39
C LEU A 96 16.01 6.34 2.54
N LYS A 97 16.01 6.18 1.23
CA LYS A 97 15.78 7.25 0.28
C LYS A 97 14.29 7.42 -0.01
N HIS A 98 13.54 6.34 0.03
CA HIS A 98 12.10 6.29 -0.16
C HIS A 98 11.45 5.54 1.00
N CYS A 99 10.53 6.19 1.72
CA CYS A 99 9.82 5.63 2.86
C CYS A 99 8.36 5.38 2.50
N VAL A 100 7.90 4.14 2.60
CA VAL A 100 6.47 3.81 2.45
C VAL A 100 5.84 3.65 3.82
N LEU A 101 4.84 4.48 4.10
CA LEU A 101 4.02 4.45 5.30
C LEU A 101 2.63 3.89 4.98
N THR A 102 2.13 3.01 5.79
CA THR A 102 0.73 2.56 5.75
C THR A 102 0.13 2.54 7.14
N SER A 103 -1.15 2.25 7.28
CA SER A 103 -1.78 2.11 8.59
C SER A 103 -2.88 1.05 8.61
N VAL A 104 -3.28 0.66 9.81
CA VAL A 104 -4.60 0.07 10.05
C VAL A 104 -5.69 1.14 9.89
N ALA A 105 -6.92 0.74 9.57
CA ALA A 105 -8.05 1.67 9.65
C ALA A 105 -8.43 1.89 11.13
N ARG A 106 -8.73 3.13 11.47
CA ARG A 106 -9.14 3.59 12.81
C ARG A 106 -10.49 4.31 12.74
N ASP A 107 -11.51 3.59 12.23
CA ASP A 107 -12.89 4.13 12.14
C ASP A 107 -13.51 4.42 13.51
N ASP A 108 -12.85 4.02 14.59
CA ASP A 108 -13.13 4.35 15.98
C ASP A 108 -12.71 5.79 16.37
N LEU A 109 -11.79 6.39 15.59
CA LEU A 109 -11.35 7.76 15.78
C LEU A 109 -12.15 8.72 14.91
N LYS A 110 -12.47 9.90 15.44
CA LYS A 110 -13.29 10.89 14.75
C LYS A 110 -12.70 11.36 13.41
N ASP A 111 -11.39 11.41 13.30
CA ASP A 111 -10.62 11.79 12.11
C ASP A 111 -9.97 10.58 11.40
N GLY A 112 -10.36 9.35 11.75
CA GLY A 112 -9.75 8.14 11.18
C GLY A 112 -8.25 8.01 11.41
N GLY A 113 -7.66 8.80 12.33
CA GLY A 113 -6.23 8.87 12.63
C GLY A 113 -5.44 9.87 11.75
N ALA A 114 -6.11 10.73 11.00
CA ALA A 114 -5.47 11.68 10.09
C ALA A 114 -4.46 12.61 10.76
N LYS A 115 -4.69 13.04 12.00
CA LYS A 115 -3.71 13.84 12.78
C LYS A 115 -2.43 13.06 13.07
N VAL A 116 -2.53 11.78 13.37
CA VAL A 116 -1.35 10.93 13.60
C VAL A 116 -0.57 10.77 12.29
N TRP A 117 -1.27 10.53 11.18
CA TRP A 117 -0.69 10.51 9.84
C TRP A 117 0.12 11.78 9.55
N ALA A 118 -0.50 12.95 9.74
CA ALA A 118 0.17 14.24 9.52
C ALA A 118 1.41 14.41 10.42
N ASN A 119 1.34 13.99 11.68
CA ASN A 119 2.47 14.05 12.60
C ASN A 119 3.61 13.10 12.20
N VAL A 120 3.28 11.88 11.75
CA VAL A 120 4.29 10.93 11.26
C VAL A 120 5.01 11.49 10.03
N ILE A 121 4.28 11.96 9.03
CA ILE A 121 4.87 12.55 7.81
C ILE A 121 5.81 13.70 8.16
N ARG A 122 5.37 14.65 8.99
CA ARG A 122 6.19 15.78 9.42
C ARG A 122 7.41 15.35 10.21
N SER A 123 7.29 14.39 11.12
CA SER A 123 8.39 13.85 11.91
C SER A 123 9.44 13.15 11.03
N VAL A 124 8.97 12.32 10.07
CA VAL A 124 9.87 11.66 9.11
C VAL A 124 10.61 12.70 8.26
N ARG A 125 9.90 13.68 7.71
CA ARG A 125 10.48 14.75 6.89
C ARG A 125 11.51 15.57 7.66
N HIS A 126 11.20 15.95 8.91
CA HIS A 126 12.09 16.73 9.76
C HIS A 126 13.37 15.96 10.14
N ARG A 127 13.23 14.68 10.50
CA ARG A 127 14.37 13.84 10.94
C ARG A 127 15.23 13.35 9.77
N ASN A 128 14.65 13.23 8.58
CA ASN A 128 15.28 12.68 7.39
C ASN A 128 15.08 13.62 6.19
N PRO A 129 15.81 14.76 6.14
CA PRO A 129 15.74 15.66 5.00
C PRO A 129 16.08 14.91 3.70
N GLY A 130 15.27 15.12 2.66
CA GLY A 130 15.49 14.51 1.36
C GLY A 130 14.89 13.11 1.16
N VAL A 131 14.29 12.49 2.20
CA VAL A 131 13.58 11.22 2.02
C VAL A 131 12.26 11.45 1.26
N ALA A 132 12.00 10.65 0.23
CA ALA A 132 10.69 10.60 -0.41
C ALA A 132 9.70 9.85 0.48
N ILE A 133 8.49 10.38 0.64
CA ILE A 133 7.45 9.80 1.52
C ILE A 133 6.24 9.39 0.68
N GLU A 134 6.01 8.09 0.56
CA GLU A 134 4.78 7.53 0.03
C GLU A 134 3.84 7.15 1.19
N VAL A 135 2.57 7.54 1.08
CA VAL A 135 1.56 7.19 2.08
C VAL A 135 0.49 6.30 1.45
N LEU A 136 0.30 5.08 1.97
CA LEU A 136 -0.81 4.19 1.61
C LEU A 136 -1.89 4.29 2.70
N THR A 137 -2.86 5.17 2.49
CA THR A 137 -3.85 5.56 3.50
C THR A 137 -5.15 4.74 3.41
N PRO A 138 -5.94 4.65 4.50
CA PRO A 138 -7.36 4.33 4.41
C PRO A 138 -8.14 5.45 3.70
N ASP A 139 -9.43 5.22 3.45
CA ASP A 139 -10.32 6.19 2.80
C ASP A 139 -10.91 7.25 3.75
N PHE A 140 -10.52 7.26 5.03
CA PHE A 140 -11.09 8.13 6.08
C PHE A 140 -12.62 8.21 6.06
N GLN A 141 -13.30 7.11 5.69
CA GLN A 141 -14.76 7.04 5.50
C GLN A 141 -15.31 8.08 4.50
N GLY A 142 -14.46 8.65 3.65
CA GLY A 142 -14.79 9.71 2.68
C GLY A 142 -14.78 11.11 3.25
N ASP A 143 -14.31 11.30 4.49
CA ASP A 143 -14.14 12.63 5.08
C ASP A 143 -12.93 13.34 4.46
N LEU A 144 -13.21 14.27 3.53
CA LEU A 144 -12.19 15.04 2.83
C LEU A 144 -11.40 15.97 3.76
N ALA A 145 -12.01 16.44 4.87
CA ALA A 145 -11.27 17.26 5.82
C ALA A 145 -10.17 16.47 6.54
N SER A 146 -10.43 15.23 6.90
CA SER A 146 -9.42 14.32 7.41
C SER A 146 -8.36 13.98 6.37
N LEU A 147 -8.76 13.75 5.11
CA LEU A 147 -7.82 13.54 4.00
C LEU A 147 -6.91 14.76 3.81
N ASP A 148 -7.46 15.98 3.85
CA ASP A 148 -6.69 17.22 3.73
C ASP A 148 -5.63 17.39 4.83
N LEU A 149 -5.89 16.92 6.06
CA LEU A 149 -4.85 16.92 7.11
C LEU A 149 -3.61 16.12 6.71
N VAL A 150 -3.81 15.00 6.01
CA VAL A 150 -2.71 14.16 5.52
C VAL A 150 -2.01 14.82 4.33
N LEU A 151 -2.77 15.35 3.38
CA LEU A 151 -2.23 16.04 2.21
C LEU A 151 -1.46 17.30 2.59
N ASP A 152 -1.95 18.08 3.57
CA ASP A 152 -1.27 19.29 4.10
C ASP A 152 0.05 18.96 4.82
N ALA A 153 0.28 17.71 5.20
CA ALA A 153 1.58 17.26 5.68
C ALA A 153 2.59 16.99 4.53
N ASN A 154 2.14 17.13 3.29
CA ASN A 154 2.91 17.11 2.06
C ASN A 154 3.68 15.80 1.84
N PRO A 155 3.01 14.63 1.73
CA PRO A 155 3.64 13.42 1.22
C PRO A 155 4.01 13.62 -0.27
N ASP A 156 5.01 12.88 -0.76
CA ASP A 156 5.44 12.97 -2.16
C ASP A 156 4.54 12.13 -3.08
N ILE A 157 4.06 10.98 -2.60
CA ILE A 157 3.12 10.11 -3.30
C ILE A 157 1.96 9.77 -2.39
N PHE A 158 0.74 10.03 -2.87
CA PHE A 158 -0.50 9.62 -2.22
C PHE A 158 -1.03 8.32 -2.84
N ASN A 159 -1.04 7.25 -2.06
CA ASN A 159 -1.50 5.93 -2.47
C ASN A 159 -2.78 5.54 -1.71
N HIS A 160 -3.78 5.09 -2.46
CA HIS A 160 -4.99 4.46 -1.93
C HIS A 160 -5.46 3.36 -2.88
N ASN A 161 -5.41 2.11 -2.43
CA ASN A 161 -5.73 0.97 -3.28
C ASN A 161 -7.23 0.82 -3.56
N LEU A 162 -7.57 0.54 -4.81
CA LEU A 162 -8.90 0.09 -5.22
C LEU A 162 -9.15 -1.38 -4.80
N GLU A 163 -8.10 -2.19 -4.80
CA GLU A 163 -8.01 -3.60 -4.41
C GLU A 163 -8.71 -4.56 -5.36
N THR A 164 -9.96 -4.30 -5.75
CA THR A 164 -10.75 -5.17 -6.63
C THR A 164 -11.79 -4.38 -7.42
N VAL A 165 -12.48 -5.04 -8.34
CA VAL A 165 -13.53 -4.48 -9.19
C VAL A 165 -14.81 -4.13 -8.42
N GLU A 166 -15.67 -3.28 -8.98
CA GLU A 166 -16.85 -2.71 -8.32
C GLU A 166 -17.76 -3.80 -7.71
N ARG A 167 -18.12 -4.84 -8.48
CA ARG A 167 -18.99 -5.93 -8.03
C ARG A 167 -18.47 -6.65 -6.79
N LEU A 168 -17.15 -6.73 -6.63
CA LEU A 168 -16.49 -7.44 -5.54
C LEU A 168 -16.18 -6.55 -4.33
N GLN A 169 -16.39 -5.23 -4.39
CA GLN A 169 -16.09 -4.36 -3.23
C GLN A 169 -16.84 -4.81 -1.98
N GLN A 170 -18.17 -4.92 -2.05
CA GLN A 170 -19.00 -5.26 -0.90
C GLN A 170 -18.65 -6.61 -0.25
N PRO A 171 -18.51 -7.72 -0.98
CA PRO A 171 -18.14 -9.00 -0.38
C PRO A 171 -16.67 -9.07 0.11
N ILE A 172 -15.77 -8.28 -0.46
CA ILE A 172 -14.33 -8.33 -0.17
C ILE A 172 -13.89 -7.24 0.83
N ARG A 173 -14.46 -6.02 0.72
CA ARG A 173 -14.09 -4.82 1.50
C ARG A 173 -15.33 -4.15 2.12
N LYS A 174 -16.03 -4.81 3.01
CA LYS A 174 -17.33 -4.40 3.56
C LYS A 174 -17.47 -2.93 3.97
N SER A 175 -16.39 -2.30 4.44
CA SER A 175 -16.40 -0.91 4.94
C SER A 175 -15.87 0.11 3.94
N ALA A 176 -15.44 -0.30 2.75
CA ALA A 176 -14.99 0.59 1.68
C ALA A 176 -15.91 0.46 0.46
N THR A 177 -16.03 1.52 -0.32
CA THR A 177 -16.79 1.50 -1.58
C THR A 177 -15.91 1.87 -2.76
N TYR A 178 -16.32 1.43 -3.95
CA TYR A 178 -15.63 1.71 -5.20
C TYR A 178 -15.57 3.22 -5.47
N GLU A 179 -16.72 3.89 -5.39
CA GLU A 179 -16.85 5.32 -5.65
C GLU A 179 -16.06 6.16 -4.63
N ARG A 180 -16.04 5.73 -3.36
CA ARG A 180 -15.27 6.43 -2.33
C ARG A 180 -13.77 6.36 -2.61
N THR A 181 -13.27 5.20 -3.03
CA THR A 181 -11.86 5.05 -3.45
C THR A 181 -11.52 5.99 -4.60
N LEU A 182 -12.36 6.05 -5.64
CA LEU A 182 -12.16 6.96 -6.77
C LEU A 182 -12.24 8.43 -6.33
N SER A 183 -13.17 8.78 -5.44
CA SER A 183 -13.32 10.14 -4.89
C SER A 183 -12.07 10.59 -4.12
N VAL A 184 -11.53 9.73 -3.25
CA VAL A 184 -10.31 10.00 -2.47
C VAL A 184 -9.11 10.23 -3.40
N LEU A 185 -8.93 9.38 -4.41
CA LEU A 185 -7.85 9.54 -5.41
C LEU A 185 -8.03 10.81 -6.25
N SER A 186 -9.24 11.08 -6.72
CA SER A 186 -9.57 12.28 -7.48
C SER A 186 -9.32 13.56 -6.67
N HIS A 187 -9.67 13.56 -5.37
CA HIS A 187 -9.40 14.69 -4.49
C HIS A 187 -7.90 14.94 -4.34
N ALA A 188 -7.12 13.90 -4.02
CA ALA A 188 -5.67 14.03 -3.91
C ALA A 188 -5.04 14.53 -5.23
N LYS A 189 -5.50 14.02 -6.38
CA LYS A 189 -5.05 14.49 -7.70
C LYS A 189 -5.39 15.96 -7.94
N SER A 190 -6.59 16.40 -7.59
CA SER A 190 -7.01 17.81 -7.72
C SER A 190 -6.19 18.76 -6.85
N ARG A 191 -5.60 18.25 -5.75
CA ARG A 191 -4.67 18.97 -4.88
C ARG A 191 -3.23 18.97 -5.40
N GLY A 192 -2.97 18.36 -6.58
CA GLY A 192 -1.66 18.35 -7.24
C GLY A 192 -0.73 17.20 -6.86
N PHE A 193 -1.19 16.23 -6.11
CA PHE A 193 -0.36 15.10 -5.69
C PHE A 193 -0.16 14.07 -6.80
N THR A 194 1.01 13.43 -6.82
CA THR A 194 1.20 12.16 -7.54
C THR A 194 0.38 11.09 -6.85
N THR A 195 -0.56 10.49 -7.60
CA THR A 195 -1.50 9.51 -7.05
C THR A 195 -1.16 8.10 -7.51
N LYS A 196 -1.33 7.15 -6.59
CA LYS A 196 -1.07 5.74 -6.81
C LYS A 196 -2.24 4.90 -6.35
N SER A 197 -2.49 3.79 -7.05
CA SER A 197 -3.49 2.80 -6.66
C SER A 197 -3.03 1.39 -6.99
N GLY A 198 -3.75 0.38 -6.48
CA GLY A 198 -3.45 -1.01 -6.73
C GLY A 198 -4.70 -1.86 -6.84
N ILE A 199 -4.62 -2.89 -7.69
CA ILE A 199 -5.64 -3.93 -7.84
C ILE A 199 -5.02 -5.33 -7.73
N MET A 200 -5.84 -6.28 -7.27
CA MET A 200 -5.45 -7.69 -7.18
C MET A 200 -6.20 -8.51 -8.22
N LEU A 201 -5.52 -9.49 -8.82
CA LEU A 201 -6.12 -10.48 -9.72
C LEU A 201 -6.24 -11.83 -9.01
N GLY A 202 -7.28 -12.58 -9.36
CA GLY A 202 -7.52 -13.95 -8.89
C GLY A 202 -8.39 -14.06 -7.65
N ILE A 203 -9.23 -13.03 -7.36
CA ILE A 203 -10.18 -13.03 -6.24
C ILE A 203 -11.65 -13.19 -6.71
N GLY A 204 -11.88 -13.36 -8.06
CA GLY A 204 -13.19 -13.59 -8.67
C GLY A 204 -13.66 -12.48 -9.63
N GLU A 205 -12.76 -11.58 -10.02
CA GLU A 205 -12.99 -10.57 -11.05
C GLU A 205 -13.03 -11.18 -12.46
N GLU A 206 -13.77 -10.54 -13.36
CA GLU A 206 -13.83 -10.86 -14.77
C GLU A 206 -13.01 -9.85 -15.59
N GLU A 207 -12.61 -10.25 -16.81
CA GLU A 207 -11.70 -9.46 -17.66
C GLU A 207 -12.27 -8.08 -17.98
N ASP A 208 -13.54 -7.99 -18.36
CA ASP A 208 -14.21 -6.71 -18.65
C ASP A 208 -14.23 -5.77 -17.43
N GLU A 209 -14.41 -6.36 -16.23
CA GLU A 209 -14.43 -5.60 -14.97
C GLU A 209 -13.05 -5.05 -14.62
N ILE A 210 -11.97 -5.82 -14.87
CA ILE A 210 -10.58 -5.35 -14.67
C ILE A 210 -10.32 -4.18 -15.61
N GLY A 211 -10.66 -4.33 -16.90
CA GLY A 211 -10.51 -3.26 -17.89
C GLY A 211 -11.29 -2.00 -17.51
N GLN A 212 -12.50 -2.13 -16.96
CA GLN A 212 -13.27 -0.99 -16.48
C GLN A 212 -12.62 -0.33 -15.27
N ALA A 213 -12.17 -1.11 -14.29
CA ALA A 213 -11.48 -0.59 -13.10
C ALA A 213 -10.22 0.21 -13.47
N ILE A 214 -9.43 -0.25 -14.42
CA ILE A 214 -8.23 0.46 -14.90
C ILE A 214 -8.63 1.76 -15.62
N ARG A 215 -9.69 1.75 -16.45
CA ARG A 215 -10.21 2.99 -17.09
C ARG A 215 -10.69 4.01 -16.06
N ASP A 216 -11.38 3.56 -15.00
CA ASP A 216 -11.90 4.46 -13.96
C ASP A 216 -10.75 5.08 -13.14
N LEU A 217 -9.69 4.31 -12.84
CA LEU A 217 -8.48 4.83 -12.21
C LEU A 217 -7.76 5.86 -13.10
N ALA A 218 -7.63 5.58 -14.40
CA ALA A 218 -7.05 6.54 -15.35
C ALA A 218 -7.89 7.83 -15.45
N LYS A 219 -9.21 7.71 -15.46
CA LYS A 219 -10.15 8.85 -15.53
C LYS A 219 -10.05 9.78 -14.32
N VAL A 220 -9.79 9.27 -13.12
CA VAL A 220 -9.57 10.09 -11.93
C VAL A 220 -8.12 10.58 -11.77
N GLY A 221 -7.26 10.29 -12.75
CA GLY A 221 -5.90 10.82 -12.85
C GLY A 221 -4.85 10.07 -12.05
N VAL A 222 -5.03 8.76 -11.82
CA VAL A 222 -4.00 7.93 -11.19
C VAL A 222 -2.74 7.89 -12.05
N ASN A 223 -1.59 8.25 -11.47
CA ASN A 223 -0.30 8.26 -12.14
C ASN A 223 0.39 6.88 -12.11
N ILE A 224 0.27 6.18 -10.98
CA ILE A 224 0.96 4.90 -10.74
C ILE A 224 -0.07 3.82 -10.43
N LEU A 225 -0.01 2.70 -11.16
CA LEU A 225 -0.86 1.54 -10.92
C LEU A 225 -0.01 0.30 -10.59
N THR A 226 -0.38 -0.41 -9.53
CA THR A 226 0.18 -1.73 -9.22
C THR A 226 -0.87 -2.82 -9.45
N ILE A 227 -0.47 -3.91 -10.13
CA ILE A 227 -1.34 -5.06 -10.39
C ILE A 227 -0.63 -6.33 -9.90
N GLY A 228 -1.22 -7.02 -8.91
CA GLY A 228 -0.62 -8.19 -8.29
C GLY A 228 -1.58 -9.37 -8.14
N GLN A 229 -1.05 -10.60 -8.01
CA GLN A 229 -1.87 -11.77 -7.73
C GLN A 229 -2.38 -11.75 -6.28
N TYR A 230 -3.66 -11.95 -6.07
CA TYR A 230 -4.19 -12.25 -4.74
C TYR A 230 -3.60 -13.56 -4.19
N LEU A 231 -3.10 -13.51 -2.97
CA LEU A 231 -2.61 -14.67 -2.25
C LEU A 231 -3.37 -14.83 -0.95
N GLN A 232 -4.15 -15.90 -0.84
CA GLN A 232 -4.96 -16.19 0.34
C GLN A 232 -4.06 -16.39 1.59
N PRO A 233 -4.19 -15.54 2.62
CA PRO A 233 -3.33 -15.65 3.80
C PRO A 233 -3.59 -16.90 4.64
N THR A 234 -4.86 -17.23 4.86
CA THR A 234 -5.30 -18.43 5.58
C THR A 234 -6.60 -18.98 4.98
N PRO A 235 -7.00 -20.21 5.27
CA PRO A 235 -8.25 -20.79 4.76
C PRO A 235 -9.54 -20.03 5.15
N SER A 236 -9.49 -19.14 6.14
CA SER A 236 -10.63 -18.32 6.57
C SER A 236 -10.81 -17.04 5.75
N HIS A 237 -9.82 -16.66 4.95
CA HIS A 237 -9.88 -15.52 4.06
C HIS A 237 -10.56 -15.88 2.73
N ALA A 238 -10.87 -14.86 1.92
CA ALA A 238 -11.45 -15.06 0.59
C ALA A 238 -10.68 -16.13 -0.19
N PRO A 239 -11.33 -17.11 -0.81
CA PRO A 239 -10.63 -18.14 -1.56
C PRO A 239 -9.98 -17.55 -2.81
N ILE A 240 -8.87 -18.17 -3.24
CA ILE A 240 -8.30 -17.88 -4.55
C ILE A 240 -9.23 -18.49 -5.60
N ASP A 241 -9.73 -17.66 -6.50
CA ASP A 241 -10.54 -18.09 -7.62
C ASP A 241 -9.66 -18.70 -8.73
N ARG A 242 -8.65 -17.96 -9.15
CA ARG A 242 -7.73 -18.39 -10.21
C ARG A 242 -6.30 -17.88 -9.98
N TRP A 243 -5.37 -18.49 -10.67
CA TRP A 243 -3.99 -18.03 -10.80
C TRP A 243 -3.84 -17.34 -12.15
N ALA A 244 -3.69 -16.02 -12.16
CA ALA A 244 -3.40 -15.27 -13.36
C ALA A 244 -1.99 -15.62 -13.88
N PRO A 245 -1.82 -15.97 -15.15
CA PRO A 245 -0.50 -16.25 -15.72
C PRO A 245 0.30 -14.97 -15.91
N PRO A 246 1.65 -15.03 -15.94
CA PRO A 246 2.50 -13.84 -16.10
C PRO A 246 2.16 -12.99 -17.32
N GLU A 247 1.74 -13.60 -18.41
CA GLU A 247 1.38 -12.96 -19.66
C GLU A 247 0.16 -12.04 -19.52
N GLU A 248 -0.77 -12.38 -18.62
CA GLU A 248 -1.94 -11.56 -18.32
C GLU A 248 -1.56 -10.28 -17.60
N PHE A 249 -0.60 -10.35 -16.68
CA PHE A 249 -0.08 -9.16 -16.01
C PHE A 249 0.59 -8.20 -16.99
N GLU A 250 1.33 -8.72 -17.97
CA GLU A 250 1.95 -7.89 -19.00
C GLU A 250 0.89 -7.24 -19.91
N ALA A 251 -0.14 -7.99 -20.31
CA ALA A 251 -1.24 -7.44 -21.11
C ALA A 251 -1.98 -6.30 -20.38
N TRP A 252 -2.24 -6.44 -19.08
CA TRP A 252 -2.86 -5.37 -18.29
C TRP A 252 -1.93 -4.18 -18.10
N LYS A 253 -0.63 -4.38 -18.01
CA LYS A 253 0.36 -3.31 -17.99
C LYS A 253 0.33 -2.51 -19.29
N GLU A 254 0.42 -3.18 -20.43
CA GLU A 254 0.36 -2.55 -21.75
C GLU A 254 -0.96 -1.77 -21.93
N PHE A 255 -2.09 -2.37 -21.52
CA PHE A 255 -3.39 -1.71 -21.59
C PHE A 255 -3.42 -0.43 -20.73
N ALA A 256 -2.99 -0.51 -19.46
CA ALA A 256 -3.00 0.64 -18.57
C ALA A 256 -2.10 1.78 -19.05
N LEU A 257 -0.92 1.47 -19.58
CA LEU A 257 -0.02 2.45 -20.21
C LEU A 257 -0.67 3.09 -21.46
N SER A 258 -1.36 2.29 -22.28
CA SER A 258 -2.00 2.76 -23.53
C SER A 258 -3.12 3.77 -23.30
N ILE A 259 -3.74 3.76 -22.11
CA ILE A 259 -4.83 4.69 -21.76
C ILE A 259 -4.37 5.85 -20.85
N GLY A 260 -3.05 6.02 -20.65
CA GLY A 260 -2.46 7.21 -20.06
C GLY A 260 -2.05 7.09 -18.57
N ILE A 261 -2.03 5.90 -17.98
CA ILE A 261 -1.37 5.71 -16.67
C ILE A 261 0.14 5.75 -16.92
N GLU A 262 0.85 6.59 -16.19
CA GLU A 262 2.25 6.91 -16.48
C GLU A 262 3.24 5.82 -16.07
N VAL A 263 2.97 5.17 -14.94
CA VAL A 263 3.80 4.09 -14.39
C VAL A 263 2.92 2.90 -14.01
N VAL A 264 3.26 1.72 -14.52
CA VAL A 264 2.52 0.49 -14.21
C VAL A 264 3.51 -0.59 -13.77
N GLU A 265 3.37 -1.02 -12.52
CA GLU A 265 4.08 -2.19 -12.00
C GLU A 265 3.10 -3.36 -11.93
N SER A 266 3.32 -4.39 -12.75
CA SER A 266 2.39 -5.50 -12.90
C SER A 266 3.12 -6.83 -12.91
N GLY A 267 2.63 -7.76 -12.09
CA GLY A 267 3.24 -9.09 -12.01
C GLY A 267 2.73 -9.93 -10.84
N PRO A 268 2.95 -11.25 -10.88
CA PRO A 268 2.36 -12.18 -9.89
C PRO A 268 2.76 -11.89 -8.44
N LEU A 269 3.94 -11.36 -8.19
CA LEU A 269 4.43 -11.03 -6.84
C LEU A 269 4.36 -9.54 -6.51
N VAL A 270 3.89 -8.69 -7.42
CA VAL A 270 3.74 -7.24 -7.20
C VAL A 270 2.83 -6.97 -6.02
N ARG A 271 3.18 -5.96 -5.22
CA ARG A 271 2.43 -5.38 -4.09
C ARG A 271 2.53 -3.87 -4.19
N SER A 272 1.65 -3.14 -3.50
CA SER A 272 1.56 -1.68 -3.59
C SER A 272 2.90 -0.97 -3.33
N SER A 273 3.74 -1.50 -2.45
CA SER A 273 5.05 -0.93 -2.11
C SER A 273 6.24 -1.68 -2.73
N TYR A 274 5.99 -2.61 -3.67
CA TYR A 274 7.06 -3.35 -4.33
C TYR A 274 7.80 -2.43 -5.30
N HIS A 275 9.13 -2.30 -5.14
CA HIS A 275 9.98 -1.39 -5.92
C HIS A 275 9.48 0.07 -5.93
N ALA A 276 8.92 0.54 -4.81
CA ALA A 276 8.33 1.88 -4.73
C ALA A 276 9.38 2.99 -4.97
N GLU A 277 10.64 2.77 -4.58
CA GLU A 277 11.75 3.68 -4.86
C GLU A 277 11.97 3.90 -6.37
N GLU A 278 11.93 2.84 -7.17
CA GLU A 278 12.12 2.92 -8.64
C GLU A 278 10.94 3.64 -9.34
N GLN A 279 9.75 3.58 -8.75
CA GLN A 279 8.57 4.28 -9.23
C GLN A 279 8.63 5.78 -8.95
N SER A 280 9.16 6.19 -7.80
CA SER A 280 9.27 7.60 -7.40
C SER A 280 10.33 8.38 -8.19
N GLU A 281 11.42 7.74 -8.59
CA GLU A 281 12.48 8.36 -9.40
C GLU A 281 11.92 9.01 -10.69
N ARG A 282 10.90 8.40 -11.31
CA ARG A 282 10.26 8.91 -12.53
C ARG A 282 9.49 10.23 -12.32
N PHE A 283 9.16 10.58 -11.09
CA PHE A 283 8.44 11.81 -10.76
C PHE A 283 9.34 12.90 -10.16
N GLY A 284 10.68 12.73 -10.26
CA GLY A 284 11.65 13.76 -9.82
C GLY A 284 11.66 14.01 -8.31
N VAL A 285 11.14 13.07 -7.51
CA VAL A 285 11.01 13.24 -6.07
C VAL A 285 12.39 13.30 -5.38
N GLU A 286 13.44 12.75 -6.01
CA GLU A 286 14.83 12.81 -5.49
C GLU A 286 15.57 14.13 -5.83
N GLU A 287 15.21 14.86 -6.87
CA GLU A 287 15.92 16.10 -7.27
C GLU A 287 15.61 17.31 -6.37
N ALA A 288 14.44 17.34 -5.72
CA ALA A 288 14.04 18.43 -4.83
C ALA A 288 14.86 18.49 -3.51
N ALA A 289 15.63 17.45 -3.20
CA ALA A 289 16.44 17.34 -1.99
C ALA A 289 17.84 17.92 -2.11
N SER A 290 18.28 18.32 -3.30
CA SER A 290 19.66 18.81 -3.60
C SER A 290 19.73 20.33 -3.87
N ALA A 291 18.63 21.06 -3.74
CA ALA A 291 18.52 22.51 -3.92
C ALA A 291 18.24 23.23 -2.54
#